data_7cfe73cb01aea2ff576fdced9eda7ab0
#
_entry.id   7cfe73cb01aea2ff576fdced9eda7ab0
#
_cell.length_a   1.000
_cell.length_b   1.000
_cell.length_c   1.000
_cell.angle_alpha   90.00
_cell.angle_beta   90.00
_cell.angle_gamma   90.00
#
_symmetry.space_group_name_H-M   'P 1'
#
loop_
_entity.id
_entity.type
_entity.pdbx_description
1 polymer ?
#
loop_
_entity_poly.entity_id
_entity_poly.type
_entity_poly.pdbx_seq_one_letter_code
_entity_poly.pdbx_strand_id
1 'polypeptide(L)'
;MTDSAFLFTLNPDASAILGYEDYDVNIFDGDDYEITYLLDNTNFTNLLHHLNIPLNGDTKKQLKKEFGQYFDSTKFEEFCKENDITYERNVRIG
;
A
#
# COMPACT_ATOMS: atom_id res chain seq x y z
N MET A 1 3.31 -20.14 -11.39
CA MET A 1 3.29 -18.70 -11.72
C MET A 1 3.01 -17.87 -10.47
N THR A 2 3.78 -16.85 -10.26
CA THR A 2 3.60 -15.97 -9.10
C THR A 2 2.50 -14.97 -9.35
N ASP A 3 1.54 -14.87 -8.44
CA ASP A 3 0.50 -13.88 -8.50
C ASP A 3 0.82 -12.73 -7.54
N SER A 4 1.06 -11.55 -8.12
CA SER A 4 1.33 -10.35 -7.34
C SER A 4 0.14 -9.41 -7.44
N ALA A 5 -0.24 -8.81 -6.33
CA ALA A 5 -1.39 -7.92 -6.30
C ALA A 5 -1.15 -6.70 -5.44
N PHE A 6 -1.60 -5.56 -5.94
CA PHE A 6 -1.67 -4.33 -5.16
C PHE A 6 -2.80 -4.46 -4.15
N LEU A 7 -2.49 -4.25 -2.87
CA LEU A 7 -3.46 -4.30 -1.79
C LEU A 7 -3.94 -2.90 -1.43
N PHE A 8 -5.23 -2.74 -1.31
CA PHE A 8 -5.82 -1.53 -0.77
C PHE A 8 -7.10 -1.88 -0.04
N THR A 9 -7.17 -1.48 1.23
CA THR A 9 -8.37 -1.63 2.05
C THR A 9 -8.67 -0.30 2.71
N LEU A 10 -9.90 0.18 2.56
CA LEU A 10 -10.37 1.37 3.25
C LEU A 10 -11.26 0.92 4.39
N ASN A 11 -10.86 1.27 5.60
CA ASN A 11 -11.64 0.92 6.81
C ASN A 11 -12.75 1.94 7.08
N PRO A 12 -13.79 1.56 7.86
CA PRO A 12 -14.90 2.48 8.14
C PRO A 12 -14.51 3.79 8.83
N ASP A 13 -13.39 3.79 9.56
CA ASP A 13 -12.88 5.00 10.24
C ASP A 13 -12.01 5.88 9.33
N ALA A 14 -11.97 5.57 8.03
CA ALA A 14 -11.16 6.22 7.03
C ALA A 14 -9.64 6.00 7.19
N SER A 15 -9.23 5.06 8.02
CA SER A 15 -7.87 4.53 7.95
C SER A 15 -7.75 3.62 6.74
N ALA A 16 -6.53 3.39 6.27
CA ALA A 16 -6.33 2.60 5.06
C ALA A 16 -5.12 1.70 5.19
N ILE A 17 -5.19 0.56 4.51
CA ILE A 17 -4.09 -0.36 4.39
C ILE A 17 -3.71 -0.43 2.92
N LEU A 18 -2.44 -0.14 2.63
CA LEU A 18 -1.88 -0.28 1.29
C LEU A 18 -0.75 -1.29 1.35
N GLY A 19 -0.52 -1.97 0.27
CA GLY A 19 0.58 -2.90 0.25
C GLY A 19 0.61 -3.78 -0.97
N TYR A 20 1.24 -4.93 -0.79
CA TYR A 20 1.56 -5.83 -1.87
C TYR A 20 1.49 -7.26 -1.36
N GLU A 21 0.85 -8.12 -2.12
CA GLU A 21 0.83 -9.56 -1.89
C GLU A 21 1.53 -10.27 -3.04
N ASP A 22 2.40 -11.21 -2.70
CA ASP A 22 3.04 -12.05 -3.69
C ASP A 22 2.89 -13.50 -3.23
N TYR A 23 2.20 -14.28 -4.02
CA TYR A 23 1.91 -15.67 -3.69
C TYR A 23 2.91 -16.59 -4.36
N ASP A 24 3.22 -17.69 -3.66
CA ASP A 24 4.08 -18.75 -4.21
C ASP A 24 5.47 -18.24 -4.61
N VAL A 25 6.07 -17.42 -3.75
CA VAL A 25 7.38 -16.81 -3.99
C VAL A 25 8.48 -17.83 -3.73
N ASN A 26 9.26 -18.15 -4.75
CA ASN A 26 10.31 -19.16 -4.66
C ASN A 26 11.39 -18.87 -3.63
N ILE A 27 11.71 -17.60 -3.41
CA ILE A 27 12.74 -17.21 -2.44
C ILE A 27 12.34 -17.49 -0.99
N PHE A 28 11.06 -17.79 -0.75
CA PHE A 28 10.51 -18.12 0.56
C PHE A 28 9.99 -19.57 0.59
N ASP A 29 10.57 -20.46 -0.21
CA ASP A 29 10.18 -21.87 -0.31
C ASP A 29 8.70 -22.09 -0.65
N GLY A 30 8.15 -21.20 -1.49
CA GLY A 30 6.76 -21.26 -1.90
C GLY A 30 5.77 -20.61 -0.93
N ASP A 31 6.26 -20.04 0.17
CA ASP A 31 5.40 -19.31 1.09
C ASP A 31 4.92 -17.99 0.49
N ASP A 32 3.75 -17.54 0.92
CA ASP A 32 3.22 -16.25 0.50
C ASP A 32 4.00 -15.12 1.18
N TYR A 33 4.14 -14.01 0.47
CA TYR A 33 4.77 -12.81 1.00
C TYR A 33 3.79 -11.65 0.95
N GLU A 34 3.67 -10.92 2.05
CA GLU A 34 2.78 -9.78 2.12
C GLU A 34 3.47 -8.64 2.88
N ILE A 35 3.47 -7.46 2.31
CA ILE A 35 3.91 -6.25 2.99
C ILE A 35 2.76 -5.26 2.99
N THR A 36 2.41 -4.72 4.17
CA THR A 36 1.32 -3.79 4.32
C THR A 36 1.75 -2.55 5.09
N TYR A 37 1.11 -1.44 4.77
CA TYR A 37 1.30 -0.15 5.43
C TYR A 37 -0.06 0.33 5.91
N LEU A 38 -0.21 0.44 7.22
CA LEU A 38 -1.42 0.97 7.84
C LEU A 38 -1.26 2.46 8.08
N LEU A 39 -2.16 3.25 7.51
CA LEU A 39 -2.21 4.69 7.73
C LEU A 39 -3.50 5.02 8.46
N ASP A 40 -3.40 5.82 9.53
CA ASP A 40 -4.60 6.29 10.19
C ASP A 40 -5.33 7.31 9.29
N ASN A 41 -6.52 7.75 9.72
CA ASN A 41 -7.33 8.70 8.97
C ASN A 41 -6.54 9.93 8.55
N THR A 42 -5.84 10.55 9.50
CA THR A 42 -5.09 11.78 9.24
C THR A 42 -3.99 11.57 8.21
N ASN A 43 -3.20 10.51 8.37
CA ASN A 43 -2.09 10.22 7.46
C ASN A 43 -2.60 9.81 6.08
N PHE A 44 -3.66 9.03 6.01
CA PHE A 44 -4.23 8.64 4.72
C PHE A 44 -4.81 9.84 3.99
N THR A 45 -5.52 10.72 4.70
CA THR A 45 -6.05 11.96 4.12
C THR A 45 -4.91 12.82 3.57
N ASN A 46 -3.82 12.97 4.32
CA ASN A 46 -2.66 13.71 3.87
C ASN A 46 -2.01 13.09 2.63
N LEU A 47 -1.92 11.76 2.59
CA LEU A 47 -1.40 11.06 1.42
C LEU A 47 -2.21 11.39 0.16
N LEU A 48 -3.52 11.27 0.25
CA LEU A 48 -4.39 11.57 -0.89
C LEU A 48 -4.31 13.04 -1.29
N HIS A 49 -4.21 13.93 -0.31
CA HIS A 49 -4.10 15.36 -0.57
C HIS A 49 -2.82 15.70 -1.35
N HIS A 50 -1.69 15.15 -0.92
CA HIS A 50 -0.41 15.39 -1.59
C HIS A 50 -0.37 14.80 -3.00
N LEU A 51 -1.09 13.72 -3.24
CA LEU A 51 -1.16 13.07 -4.55
C LEU A 51 -2.29 13.63 -5.44
N ASN A 52 -3.13 14.51 -4.90
CA ASN A 52 -4.33 15.01 -5.58
C ASN A 52 -5.27 13.89 -6.00
N ILE A 53 -5.43 12.89 -5.16
CA ILE A 53 -6.32 11.76 -5.40
C ILE A 53 -7.60 11.94 -4.58
N PRO A 54 -8.77 11.99 -5.23
CA PRO A 54 -10.03 12.08 -4.48
C PRO A 54 -10.36 10.74 -3.81
N LEU A 55 -11.06 10.80 -2.68
CA LEU A 55 -11.56 9.60 -2.02
C LEU A 55 -12.91 9.21 -2.63
N ASN A 56 -12.88 8.27 -3.56
CA ASN A 56 -14.07 7.79 -4.25
C ASN A 56 -13.81 6.36 -4.77
N GLY A 57 -14.65 5.90 -5.70
CA GLY A 57 -14.50 4.56 -6.26
C GLY A 57 -13.22 4.33 -7.07
N ASP A 58 -12.54 5.39 -7.47
CA ASP A 58 -11.30 5.30 -8.26
C ASP A 58 -10.04 5.44 -7.43
N THR A 59 -10.15 5.60 -6.13
CA THR A 59 -8.99 5.82 -5.24
C THR A 59 -7.94 4.72 -5.38
N LYS A 60 -8.35 3.47 -5.33
CA LYS A 60 -7.43 2.32 -5.49
C LYS A 60 -6.71 2.38 -6.84
N LYS A 61 -7.43 2.66 -7.90
CA LYS A 61 -6.88 2.74 -9.26
C LYS A 61 -5.84 3.85 -9.36
N GLN A 62 -6.12 5.00 -8.77
CA GLN A 62 -5.19 6.13 -8.77
C GLN A 62 -3.93 5.84 -7.95
N LEU A 63 -4.08 5.20 -6.80
CA LEU A 63 -2.94 4.80 -5.97
C LEU A 63 -2.07 3.77 -6.68
N LYS A 64 -2.70 2.82 -7.35
CA LYS A 64 -2.00 1.81 -8.14
C LYS A 64 -1.22 2.45 -9.29
N LYS A 65 -1.77 3.48 -9.91
CA LYS A 65 -1.10 4.21 -10.97
C LYS A 65 0.11 4.96 -10.42
N GLU A 66 0.00 5.53 -9.23
CA GLU A 66 1.08 6.31 -8.61
C GLU A 66 2.24 5.43 -8.14
N PHE A 67 1.94 4.31 -7.49
CA PHE A 67 2.95 3.44 -6.89
C PHE A 67 3.23 2.17 -7.69
N GLY A 68 2.58 2.01 -8.84
CA GLY A 68 2.79 0.89 -9.72
C GLY A 68 1.95 -0.34 -9.39
N GLN A 69 1.81 -1.22 -10.39
CA GLN A 69 1.00 -2.42 -10.31
C GLN A 69 1.44 -3.36 -9.18
N TYR A 70 2.73 -3.36 -8.88
CA TYR A 70 3.31 -4.23 -7.86
C TYR A 70 3.66 -3.47 -6.58
N PHE A 71 3.12 -2.29 -6.43
CA PHE A 71 3.34 -1.43 -5.28
C PHE A 71 4.82 -1.23 -4.94
N ASP A 72 5.40 -0.17 -5.46
CA ASP A 72 6.80 0.18 -5.17
C ASP A 72 6.92 0.70 -3.74
N SER A 73 7.27 -0.19 -2.82
CA SER A 73 7.37 0.14 -1.39
C SER A 73 8.44 1.20 -1.12
N THR A 74 9.54 1.18 -1.86
CA THR A 74 10.60 2.19 -1.71
C THR A 74 10.07 3.58 -2.07
N LYS A 75 9.38 3.68 -3.19
CA LYS A 75 8.78 4.95 -3.62
C LYS A 75 7.75 5.45 -2.60
N PHE A 76 6.92 4.54 -2.09
CA PHE A 76 5.91 4.86 -1.09
C PHE A 76 6.56 5.38 0.20
N GLU A 77 7.58 4.68 0.70
CA GLU A 77 8.26 5.07 1.94
C GLU A 77 8.96 6.42 1.80
N GLU A 78 9.62 6.65 0.67
CA GLU A 78 10.27 7.94 0.40
C GLU A 78 9.25 9.07 0.31
N PHE A 79 8.12 8.83 -0.35
CA PHE A 79 7.06 9.82 -0.46
C PHE A 79 6.51 10.20 0.92
N CYS A 80 6.27 9.20 1.77
CA CYS A 80 5.78 9.44 3.12
C CYS A 80 6.79 10.23 3.95
N LYS A 81 8.06 9.89 3.84
CA LYS A 81 9.13 10.59 4.55
C LYS A 81 9.22 12.05 4.15
N GLU A 82 9.11 12.34 2.86
CA GLU A 82 9.18 13.70 2.33
C GLU A 82 7.98 14.57 2.72
N ASN A 83 6.84 13.95 3.01
CA ASN A 83 5.60 14.64 3.29
C ASN A 83 5.11 14.48 4.73
N ASP A 84 5.98 14.00 5.62
CA ASP A 84 5.66 13.81 7.04
C ASP A 84 4.44 12.91 7.28
N ILE A 85 4.31 11.88 6.45
CA ILE A 85 3.25 10.89 6.58
C ILE A 85 3.81 9.68 7.31
N THR A 86 3.17 9.28 8.39
CA THR A 86 3.59 8.12 9.17
C THR A 86 2.68 6.92 8.89
N TYR A 87 3.21 5.73 9.14
CA TYR A 87 2.49 4.49 8.88
C TYR A 87 3.01 3.40 9.79
N GLU A 88 2.24 2.31 9.89
CA GLU A 88 2.69 1.10 10.55
C GLU A 88 2.98 0.06 9.46
N ARG A 89 4.23 -0.41 9.41
CA ARG A 89 4.66 -1.37 8.41
C ARG A 89 4.60 -2.78 8.97
N ASN A 90 3.96 -3.67 8.26
CA ASN A 90 3.85 -5.07 8.62
C ASN A 90 4.30 -5.95 7.46
N VAL A 91 5.13 -6.94 7.75
CA VAL A 91 5.59 -7.92 6.77
C VAL A 91 5.15 -9.29 7.25
N ARG A 92 4.55 -10.05 6.35
CA ARG A 92 4.05 -11.38 6.65
C ARG A 92 4.59 -12.38 5.63
N ILE A 93 5.13 -13.48 6.12
CA ILE A 93 5.61 -14.60 5.32
C ILE A 93 4.95 -15.85 5.85
N GLY A 94 4.29 -16.60 4.98
CA GLY A 94 3.70 -17.82 5.47
C GLY A 94 2.51 -18.35 4.71
#